data_0a8631d48735e7e3b7f36fecf6aa012f
#
_entry.id   0a8631d48735e7e3b7f36fecf6aa012f
#
_cell.length_a   1.000
_cell.length_b   1.000
_cell.length_c   1.000
_cell.angle_alpha   90.00
_cell.angle_beta   90.00
_cell.angle_gamma   90.00
#
_symmetry.space_group_name_H-M   'P 1'
#
loop_
_entity.id
_entity.type
_entity.pdbx_description
1 polymer ?
#
loop_
_entity_poly.entity_id
_entity_poly.type
_entity_poly.pdbx_seq_one_letter_code
_entity_poly.pdbx_strand_id
1 'polypeptide(L)'
;MKAIILAAGTASRLRPLTLHTPKCLLKVGERTLLQRSMDALIEAGIREFVIVTGYLHEQIEDFVRETYGESIKVCFIHNKDYETTNNIYSLWLARPEAEGQEVLLLDSDLLYDAEIVKRVLADKHENVLTLIRHELGEEEMKVVMDKDGAITEISKTCNPALAAGESLGIERMGKAYTTALYKELETMMKKEHLENTFYELAFLRLIAKGQTFSVLDATDLFSCELDTVEDFENAKERIPAHLF
;
A
#
# COMPACT_ATOMS: atom_id res chain seq x y z
N MET A 1 16.02 2.78 -5.20
CA MET A 1 14.57 2.68 -4.95
C MET A 1 14.32 2.63 -3.46
N LYS A 2 13.30 3.34 -2.96
CA LYS A 2 12.85 3.29 -1.56
C LYS A 2 11.49 2.59 -1.49
N ALA A 3 11.22 1.85 -0.40
CA ALA A 3 9.87 1.40 -0.09
C ALA A 3 9.18 2.42 0.83
N ILE A 4 7.94 2.75 0.51
CA ILE A 4 7.05 3.58 1.36
C ILE A 4 5.96 2.65 1.88
N ILE A 5 5.82 2.55 3.22
CA ILE A 5 4.78 1.74 3.85
C ILE A 5 3.85 2.67 4.63
N LEU A 6 2.56 2.64 4.30
CA LEU A 6 1.54 3.42 5.00
C LEU A 6 0.96 2.61 6.16
N ALA A 7 1.32 2.98 7.38
CA ALA A 7 0.99 2.25 8.60
C ALA A 7 0.40 3.16 9.71
N ALA A 8 -0.38 4.18 9.32
CA ALA A 8 -0.89 5.17 10.27
C ALA A 8 -2.29 4.85 10.81
N GLY A 9 -3.04 3.95 10.20
CA GLY A 9 -4.45 3.70 10.45
C GLY A 9 -4.76 3.07 11.83
N THR A 10 -5.95 3.34 12.36
CA THR A 10 -6.43 2.79 13.65
C THR A 10 -6.97 1.37 13.55
N ALA A 11 -7.33 0.92 12.35
CA ALA A 11 -7.91 -0.39 12.08
C ALA A 11 -9.06 -0.76 13.04
N SER A 12 -10.00 0.16 13.23
CA SER A 12 -11.08 0.04 14.22
C SER A 12 -12.02 -1.16 13.99
N ARG A 13 -12.13 -1.64 12.74
CA ARG A 13 -12.92 -2.83 12.37
C ARG A 13 -12.33 -4.14 12.93
N LEU A 14 -11.03 -4.15 13.23
CA LEU A 14 -10.32 -5.28 13.83
C LEU A 14 -10.35 -5.31 15.37
N ARG A 15 -11.04 -4.37 16.02
CA ARG A 15 -11.18 -4.41 17.48
C ARG A 15 -11.93 -5.67 17.93
N PRO A 16 -11.49 -6.33 19.04
CA PRO A 16 -10.54 -5.84 20.05
C PRO A 16 -9.06 -6.08 19.74
N LEU A 17 -8.67 -6.78 18.64
CA LEU A 17 -7.29 -7.14 18.34
C LEU A 17 -6.37 -5.90 18.24
N THR A 18 -6.91 -4.79 17.73
CA THR A 18 -6.15 -3.54 17.49
C THR A 18 -6.26 -2.52 18.61
N LEU A 19 -6.84 -2.87 19.80
CA LEU A 19 -6.91 -1.93 20.93
C LEU A 19 -5.53 -1.55 21.47
N HIS A 20 -4.60 -2.48 21.45
CA HIS A 20 -3.27 -2.32 22.03
C HIS A 20 -2.13 -2.75 21.09
N THR A 21 -2.46 -3.10 19.85
CA THR A 21 -1.49 -3.55 18.85
C THR A 21 -1.85 -2.94 17.49
N PRO A 22 -0.92 -2.24 16.82
CA PRO A 22 -1.17 -1.75 15.45
C PRO A 22 -1.50 -2.91 14.51
N LYS A 23 -2.41 -2.71 13.54
CA LYS A 23 -2.82 -3.74 12.56
C LYS A 23 -1.61 -4.43 11.91
N CYS A 24 -0.63 -3.65 11.46
CA CYS A 24 0.55 -4.17 10.79
C CYS A 24 1.45 -5.04 11.69
N LEU A 25 1.29 -4.97 13.02
CA LEU A 25 2.00 -5.83 13.98
C LEU A 25 1.19 -7.05 14.43
N LEU A 26 -0.02 -7.24 13.93
CA LEU A 26 -0.76 -8.49 14.14
C LEU A 26 -0.03 -9.65 13.47
N LYS A 27 0.03 -10.78 14.15
CA LYS A 27 0.73 -11.99 13.66
C LYS A 27 -0.21 -12.93 12.94
N VAL A 28 0.20 -13.36 11.75
CA VAL A 28 -0.36 -14.52 11.07
C VAL A 28 0.73 -15.60 11.07
N GLY A 29 0.54 -16.67 11.81
CA GLY A 29 1.63 -17.58 12.17
C GLY A 29 2.64 -16.91 13.12
N GLU A 30 3.93 -17.07 12.85
CA GLU A 30 5.00 -16.56 13.70
C GLU A 30 5.39 -15.08 13.40
N ARG A 31 5.05 -14.56 12.22
CA ARG A 31 5.49 -13.25 11.75
C ARG A 31 4.34 -12.25 11.69
N THR A 32 4.66 -10.97 11.94
CA THR A 32 3.73 -9.86 11.77
C THR A 32 3.53 -9.54 10.27
N LEU A 33 2.43 -8.85 9.91
CA LEU A 33 2.22 -8.39 8.53
C LEU A 33 3.37 -7.50 8.07
N LEU A 34 3.77 -6.53 8.90
CA LEU A 34 4.87 -5.62 8.60
C LEU A 34 6.18 -6.38 8.40
N GLN A 35 6.47 -7.37 9.26
CA GLN A 35 7.67 -8.19 9.12
C GLN A 35 7.70 -8.93 7.80
N ARG A 36 6.57 -9.54 7.39
CA ARG A 36 6.47 -10.26 6.11
C ARG A 36 6.73 -9.33 4.93
N SER A 37 6.10 -8.15 4.94
CA SER A 37 6.30 -7.16 3.88
C SER A 37 7.75 -6.67 3.83
N MET A 38 8.34 -6.34 4.97
CA MET A 38 9.72 -5.86 5.03
C MET A 38 10.72 -6.96 4.62
N ASP A 39 10.53 -8.20 5.09
CA ASP A 39 11.38 -9.33 4.71
C ASP A 39 11.34 -9.58 3.19
N ALA A 40 10.14 -9.55 2.56
CA ALA A 40 9.97 -9.68 1.13
C ALA A 40 10.69 -8.57 0.35
N LEU A 41 10.59 -7.33 0.81
CA LEU A 41 11.27 -6.17 0.21
C LEU A 41 12.79 -6.27 0.36
N ILE A 42 13.27 -6.69 1.53
CA ILE A 42 14.69 -6.90 1.82
C ILE A 42 15.26 -8.03 0.95
N GLU A 43 14.52 -9.14 0.80
CA GLU A 43 14.90 -10.24 -0.09
C GLU A 43 15.01 -9.80 -1.55
N ALA A 44 14.10 -8.91 -1.98
CA ALA A 44 14.10 -8.29 -3.30
C ALA A 44 15.17 -7.19 -3.49
N GLY A 45 15.99 -6.93 -2.48
CA GLY A 45 17.13 -6.00 -2.56
C GLY A 45 16.86 -4.56 -2.09
N ILE A 46 15.66 -4.25 -1.59
CA ILE A 46 15.34 -2.93 -1.03
C ILE A 46 15.95 -2.80 0.37
N ARG A 47 16.61 -1.67 0.64
CA ARG A 47 17.30 -1.39 1.93
C ARG A 47 16.94 -0.02 2.51
N GLU A 48 16.20 0.80 1.78
CA GLU A 48 15.77 2.12 2.22
C GLU A 48 14.24 2.13 2.37
N PHE A 49 13.78 2.47 3.56
CA PHE A 49 12.36 2.44 3.93
C PHE A 49 11.91 3.80 4.44
N VAL A 50 10.70 4.18 4.08
CA VAL A 50 9.94 5.27 4.67
C VAL A 50 8.67 4.65 5.24
N ILE A 51 8.50 4.70 6.55
CA ILE A 51 7.31 4.14 7.19
C ILE A 51 6.51 5.30 7.77
N VAL A 52 5.31 5.51 7.24
CA VAL A 52 4.41 6.54 7.77
C VAL A 52 3.56 5.91 8.85
N THR A 53 3.80 6.33 10.09
CA THR A 53 3.18 5.80 11.31
C THR A 53 2.11 6.77 11.84
N GLY A 54 1.22 6.28 12.68
CA GLY A 54 0.18 7.10 13.34
C GLY A 54 -0.29 6.45 14.63
N TYR A 55 -1.37 5.68 14.60
CA TYR A 55 -1.87 4.96 15.76
C TYR A 55 -0.82 4.00 16.32
N LEU A 56 -0.54 4.10 17.63
CA LEU A 56 0.47 3.31 18.36
C LEU A 56 1.85 3.30 17.66
N HIS A 57 2.26 4.44 17.10
CA HIS A 57 3.45 4.60 16.27
C HIS A 57 4.74 4.09 16.96
N GLU A 58 4.89 4.31 18.29
CA GLU A 58 6.08 3.87 19.03
C GLU A 58 6.29 2.36 18.92
N GLN A 59 5.22 1.56 18.97
CA GLN A 59 5.32 0.10 18.86
C GLN A 59 5.84 -0.32 17.47
N ILE A 60 5.41 0.37 16.41
CA ILE A 60 5.87 0.09 15.04
C ILE A 60 7.36 0.43 14.92
N GLU A 61 7.74 1.61 15.42
CA GLU A 61 9.11 2.10 15.35
C GLU A 61 10.08 1.21 16.15
N ASP A 62 9.70 0.84 17.37
CA ASP A 62 10.50 -0.04 18.23
C ASP A 62 10.64 -1.43 17.60
N PHE A 63 9.53 -2.02 17.12
CA PHE A 63 9.55 -3.29 16.42
C PHE A 63 10.54 -3.30 15.25
N VAL A 64 10.51 -2.27 14.41
CA VAL A 64 11.41 -2.19 13.24
C VAL A 64 12.86 -2.02 13.66
N ARG A 65 13.13 -1.15 14.67
CA ARG A 65 14.50 -0.95 15.18
C ARG A 65 15.06 -2.21 15.82
N GLU A 66 14.26 -2.92 16.63
CA GLU A 66 14.65 -4.15 17.30
C GLU A 66 14.88 -5.31 16.31
N THR A 67 14.02 -5.42 15.28
CA THR A 67 14.08 -6.54 14.34
C THR A 67 15.20 -6.37 13.32
N TYR A 68 15.40 -5.16 12.80
CA TYR A 68 16.29 -4.94 11.65
C TYR A 68 17.58 -4.18 11.99
N GLY A 69 17.58 -3.38 13.05
CA GLY A 69 18.75 -2.63 13.50
C GLY A 69 19.37 -1.80 12.37
N GLU A 70 20.67 -1.94 12.18
CA GLU A 70 21.46 -1.22 11.17
C GLU A 70 21.47 -1.91 9.79
N SER A 71 20.77 -3.03 9.62
CA SER A 71 20.73 -3.78 8.34
C SER A 71 19.98 -3.06 7.23
N ILE A 72 19.16 -2.07 7.61
CA ILE A 72 18.37 -1.24 6.71
C ILE A 72 18.49 0.24 7.12
N LYS A 73 18.15 1.12 6.17
CA LYS A 73 17.96 2.55 6.44
C LYS A 73 16.47 2.83 6.50
N VAL A 74 15.98 3.30 7.65
CA VAL A 74 14.56 3.62 7.83
C VAL A 74 14.37 5.07 8.25
N CYS A 75 13.38 5.73 7.62
CA CYS A 75 12.86 7.03 8.02
C CYS A 75 11.42 6.84 8.50
N PHE A 76 11.13 7.19 9.75
CA PHE A 76 9.77 7.21 10.27
C PHE A 76 9.18 8.61 10.13
N ILE A 77 7.94 8.66 9.65
CA ILE A 77 7.17 9.91 9.52
C ILE A 77 5.87 9.72 10.30
N HIS A 78 5.70 10.49 11.35
CA HIS A 78 4.51 10.40 12.20
C HIS A 78 3.38 11.29 11.66
N ASN A 79 2.31 10.66 11.16
CA ASN A 79 1.05 11.34 10.90
C ASN A 79 0.31 11.56 12.23
N LYS A 80 0.39 12.78 12.77
CA LYS A 80 -0.27 13.13 14.04
C LYS A 80 -1.78 13.29 13.90
N ASP A 81 -2.25 13.49 12.69
CA ASP A 81 -3.66 13.73 12.36
C ASP A 81 -4.35 12.45 11.86
N TYR A 82 -3.81 11.26 12.17
CA TYR A 82 -4.26 9.96 11.68
C TYR A 82 -5.74 9.66 12.00
N GLU A 83 -6.30 10.26 13.04
CA GLU A 83 -7.71 10.05 13.41
C GLU A 83 -8.69 10.78 12.48
N THR A 84 -8.25 11.84 11.83
CA THR A 84 -9.09 12.73 11.02
C THR A 84 -8.71 12.75 9.54
N THR A 85 -7.61 12.09 9.18
CA THR A 85 -7.10 12.00 7.81
C THR A 85 -7.12 10.57 7.30
N ASN A 86 -6.99 10.39 6.00
CA ASN A 86 -6.89 9.08 5.37
C ASN A 86 -5.47 8.84 4.79
N ASN A 87 -5.27 7.71 4.09
CA ASN A 87 -3.97 7.28 3.56
C ASN A 87 -3.34 8.29 2.58
N ILE A 88 -4.13 9.10 1.86
CA ILE A 88 -3.62 10.18 1.01
C ILE A 88 -2.77 11.19 1.79
N TYR A 89 -3.18 11.55 3.01
CA TYR A 89 -2.43 12.49 3.84
C TYR A 89 -1.13 11.86 4.33
N SER A 90 -1.16 10.59 4.71
CA SER A 90 0.04 9.83 5.04
C SER A 90 1.03 9.78 3.87
N LEU A 91 0.54 9.53 2.66
CA LEU A 91 1.38 9.58 1.45
C LEU A 91 1.94 10.99 1.20
N TRP A 92 1.13 12.04 1.36
CA TRP A 92 1.60 13.42 1.21
C TRP A 92 2.70 13.79 2.20
N LEU A 93 2.63 13.33 3.45
CA LEU A 93 3.68 13.55 4.46
C LEU A 93 5.01 12.92 4.06
N ALA A 94 5.01 11.84 3.27
CA ALA A 94 6.23 11.20 2.78
C ALA A 94 6.98 12.01 1.70
N ARG A 95 6.45 13.16 1.27
CA ARG A 95 7.01 14.03 0.21
C ARG A 95 8.51 14.26 0.30
N PRO A 96 9.10 14.65 1.46
CA PRO A 96 10.53 14.96 1.55
C PRO A 96 11.45 13.79 1.16
N GLU A 97 10.95 12.57 1.33
CA GLU A 97 11.68 11.34 1.08
C GLU A 97 11.36 10.70 -0.29
N ALA A 98 10.25 11.09 -0.92
CA ALA A 98 9.67 10.38 -2.05
C ALA A 98 9.57 11.21 -3.34
N GLU A 99 9.39 12.53 -3.27
CA GLU A 99 9.27 13.37 -4.47
C GLU A 99 10.51 13.28 -5.35
N GLY A 100 10.33 12.96 -6.63
CA GLY A 100 11.42 12.79 -7.58
C GLY A 100 12.31 11.57 -7.34
N GLN A 101 11.87 10.64 -6.49
CA GLN A 101 12.54 9.36 -6.24
C GLN A 101 11.76 8.22 -6.93
N GLU A 102 12.47 7.14 -7.24
CA GLU A 102 11.83 5.88 -7.58
C GLU A 102 11.40 5.18 -6.29
N VAL A 103 10.10 4.89 -6.17
CA VAL A 103 9.52 4.32 -4.97
C VAL A 103 8.66 3.09 -5.26
N LEU A 104 8.57 2.21 -4.27
CA LEU A 104 7.57 1.17 -4.17
C LEU A 104 6.66 1.54 -2.98
N LEU A 105 5.41 1.85 -3.25
CA LEU A 105 4.38 2.14 -2.25
C LEU A 105 3.69 0.84 -1.85
N LEU A 106 3.44 0.66 -0.54
CA LEU A 106 2.70 -0.48 -0.01
C LEU A 106 1.75 -0.03 1.11
N ASP A 107 0.56 -0.60 1.10
CA ASP A 107 -0.30 -0.61 2.27
C ASP A 107 0.21 -1.65 3.29
N SER A 108 0.00 -1.39 4.58
CA SER A 108 0.61 -2.18 5.67
C SER A 108 -0.23 -3.34 6.18
N ASP A 109 -1.39 -3.55 5.61
CA ASP A 109 -2.40 -4.53 6.00
C ASP A 109 -2.49 -5.74 5.09
N LEU A 110 -1.59 -5.82 4.15
CA LEU A 110 -1.53 -6.87 3.15
C LEU A 110 -0.82 -8.12 3.69
N LEU A 111 -1.41 -9.26 3.41
CA LEU A 111 -0.77 -10.58 3.50
C LEU A 111 -0.65 -11.12 2.08
N TYR A 112 0.57 -11.29 1.58
CA TYR A 112 0.81 -11.61 0.18
C TYR A 112 2.06 -12.47 -0.05
N ASP A 113 2.10 -13.14 -1.20
CA ASP A 113 3.27 -13.86 -1.67
C ASP A 113 4.39 -12.89 -2.07
N ALA A 114 5.59 -13.07 -1.53
CA ALA A 114 6.77 -12.25 -1.84
C ALA A 114 7.14 -12.21 -3.33
N GLU A 115 6.70 -13.20 -4.10
CA GLU A 115 6.88 -13.23 -5.56
C GLU A 115 6.18 -12.04 -6.25
N ILE A 116 5.12 -11.47 -5.66
CA ILE A 116 4.46 -10.26 -6.20
C ILE A 116 5.47 -9.10 -6.26
N VAL A 117 6.20 -8.85 -5.17
CA VAL A 117 7.23 -7.79 -5.14
C VAL A 117 8.30 -8.04 -6.20
N LYS A 118 8.77 -9.28 -6.35
CA LYS A 118 9.78 -9.64 -7.36
C LYS A 118 9.29 -9.36 -8.77
N ARG A 119 8.03 -9.70 -9.08
CA ARG A 119 7.41 -9.40 -10.39
C ARG A 119 7.27 -7.91 -10.65
N VAL A 120 6.82 -7.12 -9.65
CA VAL A 120 6.71 -5.66 -9.76
C VAL A 120 8.08 -5.03 -10.05
N LEU A 121 9.13 -5.49 -9.36
CA LEU A 121 10.49 -4.97 -9.54
C LEU A 121 11.11 -5.40 -10.88
N ALA A 122 10.75 -6.57 -11.39
CA ALA A 122 11.23 -7.09 -12.66
C ALA A 122 10.48 -6.55 -13.88
N ASP A 123 9.32 -5.88 -13.68
CA ASP A 123 8.56 -5.32 -14.79
C ASP A 123 9.38 -4.25 -15.54
N LYS A 124 9.23 -4.22 -16.87
CA LYS A 124 9.96 -3.28 -17.75
C LYS A 124 9.47 -1.83 -17.65
N HIS A 125 8.27 -1.61 -17.15
CA HIS A 125 7.69 -0.28 -17.03
C HIS A 125 8.12 0.38 -15.72
N GLU A 126 8.28 1.70 -15.74
CA GLU A 126 8.67 2.46 -14.56
C GLU A 126 7.52 2.60 -13.54
N ASN A 127 6.28 2.63 -14.02
CA ASN A 127 5.09 2.74 -13.19
C ASN A 127 4.27 1.46 -13.34
N VAL A 128 4.09 0.75 -12.26
CA VAL A 128 3.39 -0.55 -12.22
C VAL A 128 2.39 -0.54 -11.07
N LEU A 129 1.15 -0.89 -11.36
CA LEU A 129 0.09 -1.11 -10.38
C LEU A 129 -0.22 -2.60 -10.35
N THR A 130 -0.23 -3.18 -9.16
CA THR A 130 -0.57 -4.59 -8.98
C THR A 130 -2.08 -4.76 -8.88
N LEU A 131 -2.62 -5.68 -9.66
CA LEU A 131 -4.05 -5.97 -9.75
C LEU A 131 -4.30 -7.43 -9.40
N ILE A 132 -5.39 -7.70 -8.68
CA ILE A 132 -5.92 -9.04 -8.44
C ILE A 132 -7.37 -9.12 -8.92
N ARG A 133 -7.78 -10.32 -9.38
CA ARG A 133 -9.13 -10.58 -9.88
C ARG A 133 -9.85 -11.53 -8.96
N HIS A 134 -10.96 -11.07 -8.44
CA HIS A 134 -11.92 -11.85 -7.65
C HIS A 134 -13.32 -11.23 -7.79
N GLU A 135 -14.30 -11.73 -7.09
CA GLU A 135 -15.62 -11.11 -7.02
C GLU A 135 -15.53 -9.77 -6.27
N LEU A 136 -15.98 -8.70 -6.92
CA LEU A 136 -15.83 -7.33 -6.41
C LEU A 136 -17.16 -6.86 -5.78
N GLY A 137 -17.07 -6.30 -4.58
CA GLY A 137 -18.16 -5.66 -3.85
C GLY A 137 -18.06 -4.13 -3.84
N GLU A 138 -18.42 -3.52 -2.73
CA GLU A 138 -18.41 -2.06 -2.55
C GLU A 138 -17.08 -1.54 -1.95
N GLU A 139 -16.39 -2.36 -1.17
CA GLU A 139 -15.21 -1.97 -0.39
C GLU A 139 -13.91 -1.93 -1.20
N GLU A 140 -13.83 -2.71 -2.28
CA GLU A 140 -12.61 -2.87 -3.07
C GLU A 140 -12.25 -1.62 -3.88
N MET A 141 -10.96 -1.36 -4.01
CA MET A 141 -10.41 -0.33 -4.88
C MET A 141 -10.38 -0.82 -6.33
N LYS A 142 -11.50 -0.63 -7.02
CA LYS A 142 -11.75 -1.15 -8.37
C LYS A 142 -10.95 -0.41 -9.43
N VAL A 143 -10.37 -1.17 -10.36
CA VAL A 143 -9.62 -0.67 -11.51
C VAL A 143 -10.40 -0.98 -12.79
N VAL A 144 -10.73 0.06 -13.56
CA VAL A 144 -11.34 -0.07 -14.89
C VAL A 144 -10.28 0.19 -15.95
N MET A 145 -10.23 -0.69 -16.95
CA MET A 145 -9.31 -0.55 -18.08
C MET A 145 -10.08 -0.44 -19.39
N ASP A 146 -9.48 0.24 -20.36
CA ASP A 146 -10.00 0.22 -21.73
C ASP A 146 -9.57 -1.07 -22.47
N LYS A 147 -10.01 -1.16 -23.74
CA LYS A 147 -9.70 -2.31 -24.61
C LYS A 147 -8.21 -2.52 -24.91
N ASP A 148 -7.42 -1.46 -24.74
CA ASP A 148 -5.97 -1.47 -24.99
C ASP A 148 -5.17 -1.75 -23.70
N GLY A 149 -5.87 -1.97 -22.57
CA GLY A 149 -5.31 -2.29 -21.27
C GLY A 149 -4.85 -1.08 -20.46
N ALA A 150 -5.17 0.14 -20.88
CA ALA A 150 -4.87 1.35 -20.12
C ALA A 150 -5.90 1.57 -19.01
N ILE A 151 -5.43 1.95 -17.81
CA ILE A 151 -6.32 2.29 -16.70
C ILE A 151 -7.07 3.59 -17.06
N THR A 152 -8.40 3.53 -16.98
CA THR A 152 -9.28 4.68 -17.21
C THR A 152 -9.93 5.20 -15.94
N GLU A 153 -10.11 4.33 -14.93
CA GLU A 153 -10.69 4.69 -13.65
C GLU A 153 -10.11 3.82 -12.54
N ILE A 154 -9.91 4.40 -11.36
CA ILE A 154 -9.53 3.71 -10.13
C ILE A 154 -10.30 4.34 -8.97
N SER A 155 -11.21 3.56 -8.36
CA SER A 155 -12.07 4.08 -7.28
C SER A 155 -12.87 2.95 -6.64
N LYS A 156 -13.27 3.11 -5.38
CA LYS A 156 -14.26 2.24 -4.72
C LYS A 156 -15.65 2.37 -5.35
N THR A 157 -15.96 3.50 -5.97
CA THR A 157 -17.28 3.79 -6.56
C THR A 157 -17.44 3.37 -8.03
N CYS A 158 -16.41 2.80 -8.65
CA CYS A 158 -16.51 2.23 -9.98
C CYS A 158 -17.58 1.12 -10.03
N ASN A 159 -18.25 1.00 -11.19
CA ASN A 159 -19.17 -0.11 -11.42
C ASN A 159 -18.39 -1.45 -11.42
N PRO A 160 -18.68 -2.38 -10.49
CA PRO A 160 -17.97 -3.66 -10.42
C PRO A 160 -18.02 -4.46 -11.73
N ALA A 161 -19.13 -4.37 -12.48
CA ALA A 161 -19.29 -5.07 -13.77
C ALA A 161 -18.34 -4.57 -14.88
N LEU A 162 -17.74 -3.39 -14.73
CA LEU A 162 -16.78 -2.82 -15.68
C LEU A 162 -15.33 -2.95 -15.18
N ALA A 163 -15.15 -3.32 -13.93
CA ALA A 163 -13.82 -3.41 -13.33
C ALA A 163 -13.07 -4.65 -13.84
N ALA A 164 -11.80 -4.45 -14.13
CA ALA A 164 -10.87 -5.51 -14.49
C ALA A 164 -10.39 -6.32 -13.27
N GLY A 165 -10.43 -5.71 -12.08
CA GLY A 165 -10.01 -6.26 -10.80
C GLY A 165 -9.87 -5.18 -9.76
N GLU A 166 -9.20 -5.51 -8.66
CA GLU A 166 -8.88 -4.64 -7.54
C GLU A 166 -7.39 -4.25 -7.55
N SER A 167 -7.09 -2.99 -7.20
CA SER A 167 -5.72 -2.57 -6.86
C SER A 167 -5.31 -3.20 -5.53
N LEU A 168 -4.18 -3.90 -5.53
CA LEU A 168 -3.70 -4.61 -4.34
C LEU A 168 -3.04 -3.68 -3.30
N GLY A 169 -2.80 -2.40 -3.61
CA GLY A 169 -2.03 -1.53 -2.70
C GLY A 169 -0.52 -1.80 -2.73
N ILE A 170 0.01 -2.22 -3.88
CA ILE A 170 1.46 -2.35 -4.16
C ILE A 170 1.73 -1.69 -5.51
N GLU A 171 2.35 -0.50 -5.50
CA GLU A 171 2.62 0.30 -6.70
C GLU A 171 4.08 0.71 -6.80
N ARG A 172 4.69 0.41 -7.95
CA ARG A 172 5.98 0.99 -8.32
C ARG A 172 5.77 2.28 -9.09
N MET A 173 6.51 3.32 -8.70
CA MET A 173 6.43 4.65 -9.31
C MET A 173 7.83 5.16 -9.64
N GLY A 174 8.04 5.54 -10.90
CA GLY A 174 9.27 6.18 -11.37
C GLY A 174 9.37 7.65 -10.93
N LYS A 175 10.55 8.24 -11.11
CA LYS A 175 10.86 9.61 -10.65
C LYS A 175 9.95 10.68 -11.26
N ALA A 176 9.61 10.56 -12.53
CA ALA A 176 8.72 11.50 -13.20
C ALA A 176 7.30 11.43 -12.62
N TYR A 177 6.82 10.21 -12.38
CA TYR A 177 5.49 9.99 -11.80
C TYR A 177 5.41 10.55 -10.36
N THR A 178 6.39 10.25 -9.51
CA THR A 178 6.40 10.76 -8.12
C THR A 178 6.49 12.28 -8.08
N THR A 179 7.24 12.92 -8.98
CA THR A 179 7.26 14.39 -9.09
C THR A 179 5.88 14.95 -9.42
N ALA A 180 5.17 14.34 -10.38
CA ALA A 180 3.81 14.75 -10.73
C ALA A 180 2.81 14.47 -9.61
N LEU A 181 2.93 13.30 -8.95
CA LEU A 181 2.08 12.88 -7.85
C LEU A 181 2.16 13.86 -6.68
N TYR A 182 3.35 14.21 -6.21
CA TYR A 182 3.50 15.12 -5.07
C TYR A 182 3.07 16.56 -5.39
N LYS A 183 3.17 16.98 -6.65
CA LYS A 183 2.60 18.26 -7.10
C LYS A 183 1.07 18.23 -7.07
N GLU A 184 0.45 17.12 -7.45
CA GLU A 184 -1.00 16.94 -7.36
C GLU A 184 -1.45 16.89 -5.90
N LEU A 185 -0.80 16.06 -5.09
CA LEU A 185 -1.06 15.95 -3.64
C LEU A 185 -0.96 17.30 -2.93
N GLU A 186 0.03 18.15 -3.28
CA GLU A 186 0.12 19.49 -2.71
C GLU A 186 -1.12 20.35 -3.02
N THR A 187 -1.64 20.25 -4.24
CA THR A 187 -2.87 20.94 -4.61
C THR A 187 -4.07 20.42 -3.84
N MET A 188 -4.20 19.10 -3.75
CA MET A 188 -5.29 18.42 -3.02
C MET A 188 -5.27 18.76 -1.53
N MET A 189 -4.08 18.76 -0.89
CA MET A 189 -3.97 19.08 0.54
C MET A 189 -4.14 20.57 0.81
N LYS A 190 -3.37 21.44 0.13
CA LYS A 190 -3.29 22.87 0.50
C LYS A 190 -4.39 23.76 -0.06
N LYS A 191 -5.06 23.34 -1.14
CA LYS A 191 -6.08 24.17 -1.80
C LYS A 191 -7.48 23.57 -1.71
N GLU A 192 -7.58 22.25 -1.73
CA GLU A 192 -8.86 21.56 -1.82
C GLU A 192 -9.27 20.87 -0.51
N HIS A 193 -8.35 20.75 0.46
CA HIS A 193 -8.59 20.15 1.78
C HIS A 193 -9.15 18.72 1.70
N LEU A 194 -8.47 17.88 0.89
CA LEU A 194 -8.86 16.50 0.64
C LEU A 194 -8.05 15.50 1.49
N GLU A 195 -7.68 15.88 2.72
CA GLU A 195 -6.87 15.08 3.62
C GLU A 195 -7.55 13.76 4.04
N ASN A 196 -8.89 13.72 3.95
CA ASN A 196 -9.67 12.53 4.33
C ASN A 196 -10.22 11.78 3.09
N THR A 197 -9.35 11.54 2.10
CA THR A 197 -9.67 10.71 0.93
C THR A 197 -8.62 9.62 0.73
N PHE A 198 -8.85 8.70 -0.20
CA PHE A 198 -7.87 7.68 -0.58
C PHE A 198 -6.86 8.25 -1.59
N TYR A 199 -5.60 7.77 -1.54
CA TYR A 199 -4.54 8.28 -2.43
C TYR A 199 -4.78 7.95 -3.91
N GLU A 200 -5.58 6.96 -4.20
CA GLU A 200 -5.96 6.58 -5.57
C GLU A 200 -6.73 7.70 -6.28
N LEU A 201 -7.34 8.62 -5.54
CA LEU A 201 -7.91 9.83 -6.15
C LEU A 201 -6.83 10.68 -6.83
N ALA A 202 -5.62 10.73 -6.27
CA ALA A 202 -4.50 11.41 -6.93
C ALA A 202 -4.05 10.64 -8.18
N PHE A 203 -4.02 9.31 -8.13
CA PHE A 203 -3.74 8.48 -9.30
C PHE A 203 -4.77 8.71 -10.41
N LEU A 204 -6.06 8.70 -10.08
CA LEU A 204 -7.14 8.98 -11.04
C LEU A 204 -6.93 10.34 -11.74
N ARG A 205 -6.56 11.38 -10.98
CA ARG A 205 -6.28 12.71 -11.55
C ARG A 205 -5.05 12.72 -12.46
N LEU A 206 -4.04 11.94 -12.15
CA LEU A 206 -2.85 11.81 -13.01
C LEU A 206 -3.15 11.01 -14.28
N ILE A 207 -3.98 9.97 -14.19
CA ILE A 207 -4.48 9.19 -15.34
C ILE A 207 -5.19 10.14 -16.31
N ALA A 208 -6.08 11.00 -15.82
CA ALA A 208 -6.76 12.01 -16.63
C ALA A 208 -5.79 13.04 -17.30
N LYS A 209 -4.56 13.15 -16.78
CA LYS A 209 -3.47 13.99 -17.34
C LYS A 209 -2.49 13.18 -18.21
N GLY A 210 -2.82 11.94 -18.54
CA GLY A 210 -2.01 11.06 -19.40
C GLY A 210 -0.84 10.38 -18.68
N GLN A 211 -0.80 10.39 -17.33
CA GLN A 211 0.18 9.65 -16.55
C GLN A 211 -0.48 8.44 -15.90
N THR A 212 -0.09 7.25 -16.30
CA THR A 212 -0.73 6.01 -15.90
C THR A 212 0.27 4.95 -15.45
N PHE A 213 -0.24 3.83 -14.99
CA PHE A 213 0.49 2.62 -14.64
C PHE A 213 0.32 1.56 -15.74
N SER A 214 1.34 0.72 -15.90
CA SER A 214 1.16 -0.61 -16.44
C SER A 214 0.55 -1.50 -15.36
N VAL A 215 -0.39 -2.36 -15.75
CA VAL A 215 -1.05 -3.27 -14.80
C VAL A 215 -0.29 -4.59 -14.75
N LEU A 216 0.12 -5.01 -13.56
CA LEU A 216 0.64 -6.34 -13.26
C LEU A 216 -0.50 -7.17 -12.66
N ASP A 217 -0.99 -8.15 -13.38
CA ASP A 217 -1.97 -9.13 -12.87
C ASP A 217 -1.25 -10.16 -11.99
N ALA A 218 -1.57 -10.16 -10.69
CA ALA A 218 -1.02 -11.07 -9.70
C ALA A 218 -2.05 -12.08 -9.17
N THR A 219 -3.15 -12.30 -9.88
CA THR A 219 -4.26 -13.17 -9.48
C THR A 219 -3.84 -14.63 -9.24
N ASP A 220 -2.74 -15.07 -9.88
CA ASP A 220 -2.18 -16.42 -9.70
C ASP A 220 -1.37 -16.60 -8.40
N LEU A 221 -1.13 -15.52 -7.67
CA LEU A 221 -0.41 -15.52 -6.40
C LEU A 221 -1.35 -15.24 -5.24
N PHE A 222 -0.98 -15.73 -4.06
CA PHE A 222 -1.76 -15.49 -2.86
C PHE A 222 -1.63 -14.03 -2.41
N SER A 223 -2.77 -13.40 -2.18
CA SER A 223 -2.87 -12.11 -1.50
C SER A 223 -4.21 -11.97 -0.80
N CYS A 224 -4.26 -11.26 0.31
CA CYS A 224 -5.49 -10.84 0.96
C CYS A 224 -5.25 -9.61 1.85
N GLU A 225 -6.28 -8.79 1.99
CA GLU A 225 -6.36 -7.77 3.03
C GLU A 225 -6.95 -8.35 4.30
N LEU A 226 -6.54 -7.84 5.45
CA LEU A 226 -7.01 -8.29 6.76
C LEU A 226 -7.77 -7.16 7.45
N ASP A 227 -8.98 -6.90 7.01
CA ASP A 227 -9.77 -5.75 7.40
C ASP A 227 -10.71 -5.99 8.58
N THR A 228 -11.14 -7.22 8.76
CA THR A 228 -12.05 -7.65 9.83
C THR A 228 -11.44 -8.75 10.68
N VAL A 229 -12.04 -9.00 11.85
CA VAL A 229 -11.64 -10.13 12.71
C VAL A 229 -11.83 -11.46 11.97
N GLU A 230 -12.88 -11.57 11.16
CA GLU A 230 -13.16 -12.76 10.35
C GLU A 230 -12.09 -12.98 9.28
N ASP A 231 -11.65 -11.92 8.58
CA ASP A 231 -10.55 -12.01 7.61
C ASP A 231 -9.27 -12.49 8.26
N PHE A 232 -8.99 -11.97 9.47
CA PHE A 232 -7.81 -12.34 10.23
C PHE A 232 -7.83 -13.80 10.72
N GLU A 233 -8.98 -14.30 11.12
CA GLU A 233 -9.16 -15.71 11.51
C GLU A 233 -9.08 -16.61 10.28
N ASN A 234 -9.76 -16.27 9.20
CA ASN A 234 -9.75 -17.01 7.94
C ASN A 234 -8.36 -17.03 7.29
N ALA A 235 -7.58 -15.96 7.42
CA ALA A 235 -6.23 -15.89 6.86
C ALA A 235 -5.32 -17.00 7.40
N LYS A 236 -5.46 -17.36 8.68
CA LYS A 236 -4.67 -18.45 9.32
C LYS A 236 -4.92 -19.80 8.67
N GLU A 237 -6.13 -20.02 8.17
CA GLU A 237 -6.52 -21.28 7.52
C GLU A 237 -6.20 -21.27 6.01
N ARG A 238 -6.22 -20.07 5.40
CA ARG A 238 -6.07 -19.90 3.95
C ARG A 238 -4.64 -19.65 3.49
N ILE A 239 -3.77 -19.21 4.39
CA ILE A 239 -2.38 -18.91 4.02
C ILE A 239 -1.68 -20.17 3.52
N PRO A 240 -1.06 -20.16 2.33
CA PRO A 240 -0.31 -21.29 1.82
C PRO A 240 0.84 -21.69 2.76
N ALA A 241 1.10 -22.99 2.88
CA ALA A 241 2.10 -23.51 3.82
C ALA A 241 3.52 -22.93 3.62
N HIS A 242 3.86 -22.53 2.40
CA HIS A 242 5.16 -21.92 2.09
C HIS A 242 5.28 -20.46 2.57
N LEU A 243 4.16 -19.83 2.96
CA LEU A 243 4.14 -18.48 3.52
C LEU A 243 4.10 -18.46 5.07
N PHE A 244 4.01 -19.60 5.72
CA PHE A 244 4.05 -19.71 7.18
C PHE A 244 5.45 -19.45 7.76
#